data_5e28ba8b4f3e02217b1074e589c2d836
#
_entry.id   5e28ba8b4f3e02217b1074e589c2d836
#
_cell.length_a   1.000
_cell.length_b   1.000
_cell.length_c   1.000
_cell.angle_alpha   90.00
_cell.angle_beta   90.00
_cell.angle_gamma   90.00
#
_symmetry.space_group_name_H-M   'P 1'
#
loop_
_entity.id
_entity.type
_entity.pdbx_description
1 polymer ?
#
loop_
_entity_poly.entity_id
_entity_poly.type
_entity_poly.pdbx_seq_one_letter_code
_entity_poly.pdbx_strand_id
1 'polypeptide(L)'
;MGLRKLKSIKHNGKSVAAILETHERFFTGKEGGARADFTGADLSRADFTKINLAGAILRNANLEGSDLRGARLPGADLSGARLGKADLRNTDMTEAVLPGADLTGAQASGVEFFRCDLSGANFQHALLRNANFRDARVDGAKFSGADMGIAILRETDLSKVDLSGVDLSTTLMPPGYAAKSRGA
;
A
#
# COMPACT_ATOMS: atom_id res chain seq x y z
N MET A 1 11.13 -10.99 -16.36
CA MET A 1 10.90 -9.76 -17.16
C MET A 1 11.25 -8.56 -16.27
N GLY A 2 12.14 -7.63 -16.70
CA GLY A 2 12.66 -6.56 -15.85
C GLY A 2 11.65 -5.44 -15.56
N LEU A 3 11.99 -4.56 -14.60
CA LEU A 3 11.19 -3.36 -14.30
C LEU A 3 11.19 -2.37 -15.47
N ARG A 4 10.12 -1.59 -15.57
CA ARG A 4 9.93 -0.54 -16.57
C ARG A 4 10.48 0.78 -16.06
N LYS A 5 11.27 1.49 -16.87
CA LYS A 5 11.79 2.83 -16.50
C LYS A 5 10.68 3.88 -16.61
N LEU A 6 10.57 4.77 -15.63
CA LEU A 6 9.52 5.81 -15.56
C LEU A 6 9.48 6.73 -16.79
N LYS A 7 10.63 6.96 -17.46
CA LYS A 7 10.71 7.74 -18.71
C LYS A 7 10.00 7.05 -19.89
N SER A 8 9.91 5.72 -19.89
CA SER A 8 9.27 4.94 -20.97
C SER A 8 7.78 4.73 -20.76
N ILE A 9 7.27 4.94 -19.54
CA ILE A 9 5.84 4.80 -19.25
C ILE A 9 5.16 6.14 -19.51
N LYS A 10 4.06 6.12 -20.25
CA LYS A 10 3.27 7.32 -20.54
C LYS A 10 1.89 7.23 -19.89
N HIS A 11 1.42 8.37 -19.41
CA HIS A 11 0.07 8.56 -18.92
C HIS A 11 -0.41 9.95 -19.37
N ASN A 12 -1.60 10.02 -19.99
CA ASN A 12 -2.16 11.25 -20.54
C ASN A 12 -1.18 12.06 -21.41
N GLY A 13 -0.43 11.37 -22.28
CA GLY A 13 0.52 11.98 -23.20
C GLY A 13 1.88 12.38 -22.60
N LYS A 14 2.04 12.36 -21.27
CA LYS A 14 3.29 12.69 -20.59
C LYS A 14 4.00 11.44 -20.07
N SER A 15 5.32 11.47 -20.00
CA SER A 15 6.03 10.39 -19.30
C SER A 15 5.78 10.46 -17.79
N VAL A 16 5.75 9.30 -17.13
CA VAL A 16 5.63 9.24 -15.66
C VAL A 16 6.74 10.05 -14.99
N ALA A 17 7.95 10.02 -15.53
CA ALA A 17 9.06 10.83 -15.01
C ALA A 17 8.77 12.34 -15.06
N ALA A 18 8.16 12.85 -16.16
CA ALA A 18 7.80 14.26 -16.27
C ALA A 18 6.65 14.65 -15.30
N ILE A 19 5.69 13.75 -15.07
CA ILE A 19 4.63 13.98 -14.07
C ILE A 19 5.23 14.06 -12.66
N LEU A 20 6.19 13.19 -12.33
CA LEU A 20 6.88 13.21 -11.04
C LEU A 20 7.75 14.47 -10.86
N GLU A 21 8.37 14.99 -11.91
CA GLU A 21 9.10 16.24 -11.85
C GLU A 21 8.17 17.42 -11.48
N THR A 22 6.96 17.47 -12.07
CA THR A 22 5.97 18.49 -11.68
C THR A 22 5.44 18.28 -10.27
N HIS A 23 5.33 17.03 -9.81
CA HIS A 23 4.93 16.69 -8.45
C HIS A 23 5.96 17.15 -7.41
N GLU A 24 7.24 16.98 -7.70
CA GLU A 24 8.33 17.49 -6.85
C GLU A 24 8.29 19.03 -6.75
N ARG A 25 8.05 19.71 -7.87
CA ARG A 25 7.88 21.17 -7.88
C ARG A 25 6.70 21.62 -7.00
N PHE A 26 5.60 20.85 -7.00
CA PHE A 26 4.42 21.14 -6.16
C PHE A 26 4.80 21.18 -4.66
N PHE A 27 5.56 20.18 -4.18
CA PHE A 27 5.99 20.15 -2.78
C PHE A 27 7.07 21.17 -2.43
N THR A 28 7.86 21.61 -3.40
CA THR A 28 8.90 22.62 -3.18
C THR A 28 8.43 24.05 -3.45
N GLY A 29 7.12 24.26 -3.72
CA GLY A 29 6.54 25.57 -4.00
C GLY A 29 7.08 26.26 -5.27
N LYS A 30 7.66 25.46 -6.20
CA LYS A 30 8.19 25.99 -7.46
C LYS A 30 7.07 26.20 -8.48
N GLU A 31 7.23 27.21 -9.33
CA GLU A 31 6.30 27.49 -10.43
C GLU A 31 6.10 26.27 -11.35
N GLY A 32 4.86 26.06 -11.82
CA GLY A 32 4.50 24.91 -12.65
C GLY A 32 4.42 23.58 -11.90
N GLY A 33 4.44 23.60 -10.56
CA GLY A 33 4.21 22.42 -9.74
C GLY A 33 2.76 21.96 -9.81
N ALA A 34 2.54 20.64 -9.91
CA ALA A 34 1.21 20.03 -9.86
C ALA A 34 1.28 18.67 -9.16
N ARG A 35 0.26 18.34 -8.37
CA ARG A 35 0.13 17.03 -7.74
C ARG A 35 0.04 15.95 -8.82
N ALA A 36 0.82 14.87 -8.67
CA ALA A 36 0.78 13.76 -9.60
C ALA A 36 -0.62 13.11 -9.60
N ASP A 37 -1.21 12.98 -10.78
CA ASP A 37 -2.44 12.24 -11.00
C ASP A 37 -2.15 11.09 -11.97
N PHE A 38 -2.26 9.87 -11.45
CA PHE A 38 -2.08 8.60 -12.14
C PHE A 38 -3.38 7.77 -12.14
N THR A 39 -4.54 8.43 -12.07
CA THR A 39 -5.83 7.73 -12.07
C THR A 39 -5.95 6.82 -13.30
N GLY A 40 -6.15 5.52 -13.06
CA GLY A 40 -6.28 4.50 -14.10
C GLY A 40 -5.00 4.21 -14.90
N ALA A 41 -3.85 4.77 -14.51
CA ALA A 41 -2.59 4.57 -15.23
C ALA A 41 -2.10 3.11 -15.19
N ASP A 42 -1.51 2.62 -16.29
CA ASP A 42 -0.73 1.37 -16.29
C ASP A 42 0.71 1.64 -15.82
N LEU A 43 0.93 1.46 -14.54
CA LEU A 43 2.20 1.55 -13.85
C LEU A 43 2.77 0.17 -13.48
N SER A 44 2.24 -0.89 -14.11
CA SER A 44 2.70 -2.25 -13.84
C SER A 44 4.20 -2.38 -14.05
N ARG A 45 4.88 -3.04 -13.13
CA ARG A 45 6.33 -3.25 -13.12
C ARG A 45 7.15 -1.95 -13.25
N ALA A 46 6.61 -0.79 -12.89
CA ALA A 46 7.35 0.45 -12.84
C ALA A 46 8.34 0.46 -11.66
N ASP A 47 9.47 1.11 -11.84
CA ASP A 47 10.46 1.34 -10.79
C ASP A 47 10.19 2.67 -10.10
N PHE A 48 9.58 2.60 -8.91
CA PHE A 48 9.32 3.74 -8.01
C PHE A 48 10.20 3.71 -6.77
N THR A 49 11.31 2.97 -6.78
CA THR A 49 12.19 2.85 -5.61
C THR A 49 12.58 4.22 -5.07
N LYS A 50 12.27 4.46 -3.78
CA LYS A 50 12.55 5.72 -3.06
C LYS A 50 11.92 6.98 -3.64
N ILE A 51 10.96 6.87 -4.55
CA ILE A 51 10.24 8.02 -5.13
C ILE A 51 9.27 8.62 -4.09
N ASN A 52 9.18 9.96 -4.07
CA ASN A 52 8.17 10.67 -3.30
C ASN A 52 6.87 10.80 -4.10
N LEU A 53 5.83 10.15 -3.62
CA LEU A 53 4.45 10.14 -4.12
C LEU A 53 3.47 10.66 -3.05
N ALA A 54 3.95 11.45 -2.09
CA ALA A 54 3.10 11.99 -1.02
C ALA A 54 1.90 12.72 -1.60
N GLY A 55 0.68 12.37 -1.16
CA GLY A 55 -0.56 12.93 -1.65
C GLY A 55 -0.87 12.68 -3.14
N ALA A 56 -0.10 11.85 -3.86
CA ALA A 56 -0.40 11.52 -5.26
C ALA A 56 -1.77 10.84 -5.40
N ILE A 57 -2.39 10.98 -6.56
CA ILE A 57 -3.64 10.29 -6.90
C ILE A 57 -3.28 9.08 -7.76
N LEU A 58 -3.61 7.88 -7.26
CA LEU A 58 -3.33 6.59 -7.88
C LEU A 58 -4.60 5.73 -7.96
N ARG A 59 -5.78 6.36 -8.01
CA ARG A 59 -7.08 5.66 -8.04
C ARG A 59 -7.15 4.73 -9.23
N ASN A 60 -7.49 3.46 -8.95
CA ASN A 60 -7.61 2.41 -9.97
C ASN A 60 -6.34 2.22 -10.82
N ALA A 61 -5.18 2.73 -10.39
CA ALA A 61 -3.93 2.53 -11.10
C ALA A 61 -3.50 1.05 -11.04
N ASN A 62 -2.91 0.56 -12.11
CA ASN A 62 -2.30 -0.75 -12.15
C ASN A 62 -0.81 -0.65 -11.76
N LEU A 63 -0.48 -1.06 -10.55
CA LEU A 63 0.86 -1.12 -9.97
C LEU A 63 1.35 -2.57 -9.81
N GLU A 64 0.74 -3.53 -10.53
CA GLU A 64 1.07 -4.95 -10.40
C GLU A 64 2.55 -5.22 -10.68
N GLY A 65 3.23 -5.86 -9.72
CA GLY A 65 4.66 -6.20 -9.81
C GLY A 65 5.60 -5.00 -9.89
N SER A 66 5.15 -3.78 -9.56
CA SER A 66 6.01 -2.60 -9.46
C SER A 66 6.94 -2.67 -8.25
N ASP A 67 8.03 -1.94 -8.31
CA ASP A 67 9.00 -1.78 -7.21
C ASP A 67 8.77 -0.43 -6.53
N LEU A 68 8.25 -0.46 -5.30
CA LEU A 68 7.94 0.70 -4.47
C LEU A 68 8.82 0.73 -3.20
N ARG A 69 9.90 -0.05 -3.17
CA ARG A 69 10.76 -0.14 -1.97
C ARG A 69 11.25 1.22 -1.51
N GLY A 70 10.95 1.51 -0.23
CA GLY A 70 11.32 2.78 0.38
C GLY A 70 10.67 4.00 -0.26
N ALA A 71 9.67 3.84 -1.13
CA ALA A 71 8.88 4.95 -1.65
C ALA A 71 8.07 5.61 -0.54
N ARG A 72 7.68 6.86 -0.75
CA ARG A 72 6.89 7.63 0.21
C ARG A 72 5.55 8.01 -0.41
N LEU A 73 4.47 7.48 0.17
CA LEU A 73 3.09 7.70 -0.27
C LEU A 73 2.19 8.25 0.87
N PRO A 74 2.69 9.05 1.85
CA PRO A 74 1.81 9.53 2.90
C PRO A 74 0.67 10.35 2.29
N GLY A 75 -0.56 10.06 2.74
CA GLY A 75 -1.78 10.70 2.26
C GLY A 75 -2.10 10.47 0.78
N ALA A 76 -1.44 9.52 0.10
CA ALA A 76 -1.77 9.20 -1.29
C ALA A 76 -3.11 8.45 -1.40
N ASP A 77 -3.82 8.64 -2.51
CA ASP A 77 -5.08 7.97 -2.79
C ASP A 77 -4.86 6.82 -3.78
N LEU A 78 -4.89 5.59 -3.26
CA LEU A 78 -4.75 4.34 -4.00
C LEU A 78 -6.08 3.55 -4.01
N SER A 79 -7.23 4.25 -3.90
CA SER A 79 -8.54 3.59 -3.91
C SER A 79 -8.69 2.69 -5.14
N GLY A 80 -8.99 1.41 -4.94
CA GLY A 80 -9.15 0.41 -5.99
C GLY A 80 -7.87 0.11 -6.79
N ALA A 81 -6.69 0.56 -6.38
CA ALA A 81 -5.44 0.29 -7.08
C ALA A 81 -5.07 -1.20 -7.03
N ARG A 82 -4.41 -1.67 -8.09
CA ARG A 82 -3.91 -3.05 -8.19
C ARG A 82 -2.42 -3.07 -7.86
N LEU A 83 -2.08 -3.60 -6.70
CA LEU A 83 -0.72 -3.73 -6.16
C LEU A 83 -0.29 -5.21 -6.03
N GLY A 84 -0.98 -6.10 -6.74
CA GLY A 84 -0.67 -7.52 -6.70
C GLY A 84 0.80 -7.78 -6.99
N LYS A 85 1.47 -8.58 -6.14
CA LYS A 85 2.90 -8.92 -6.27
C LYS A 85 3.86 -7.72 -6.33
N ALA A 86 3.42 -6.50 -5.99
CA ALA A 86 4.29 -5.34 -5.88
C ALA A 86 5.28 -5.51 -4.71
N ASP A 87 6.45 -4.91 -4.85
CA ASP A 87 7.44 -4.85 -3.78
C ASP A 87 7.30 -3.52 -3.03
N LEU A 88 6.66 -3.58 -1.86
CA LEU A 88 6.35 -2.45 -0.99
C LEU A 88 7.27 -2.40 0.24
N ARG A 89 8.33 -3.16 0.30
CA ARG A 89 9.17 -3.26 1.51
C ARG A 89 9.66 -1.89 1.97
N ASN A 90 9.42 -1.60 3.25
CA ASN A 90 9.78 -0.32 3.89
C ASN A 90 9.18 0.92 3.21
N THR A 91 8.02 0.79 2.58
CA THR A 91 7.27 1.90 2.01
C THR A 91 6.53 2.64 3.12
N ASP A 92 6.58 3.98 3.09
CA ASP A 92 5.78 4.84 3.96
C ASP A 92 4.43 5.14 3.29
N MET A 93 3.36 4.57 3.82
CA MET A 93 1.97 4.80 3.39
C MET A 93 1.12 5.48 4.47
N THR A 94 1.76 6.14 5.43
CA THR A 94 1.05 6.81 6.53
C THR A 94 -0.13 7.64 6.01
N GLU A 95 -1.32 7.43 6.60
CA GLU A 95 -2.57 8.14 6.24
C GLU A 95 -3.01 7.97 4.77
N ALA A 96 -2.46 7.02 4.04
CA ALA A 96 -2.89 6.74 2.67
C ALA A 96 -4.29 6.09 2.63
N VAL A 97 -4.99 6.27 1.52
CA VAL A 97 -6.36 5.81 1.30
C VAL A 97 -6.34 4.69 0.26
N LEU A 98 -6.66 3.44 0.68
CA LEU A 98 -6.59 2.24 -0.14
C LEU A 98 -7.88 1.38 -0.10
N PRO A 99 -9.10 1.94 0.00
CA PRO A 99 -10.29 1.12 0.05
C PRO A 99 -10.41 0.27 -1.22
N GLY A 100 -10.63 -1.03 -1.02
CA GLY A 100 -10.76 -1.99 -2.10
C GLY A 100 -9.49 -2.23 -2.93
N ALA A 101 -8.32 -1.77 -2.49
CA ALA A 101 -7.06 -2.04 -3.19
C ALA A 101 -6.71 -3.54 -3.16
N ASP A 102 -6.11 -4.04 -4.24
CA ASP A 102 -5.65 -5.43 -4.34
C ASP A 102 -4.13 -5.50 -4.08
N LEU A 103 -3.75 -6.03 -2.92
CA LEU A 103 -2.36 -6.28 -2.51
C LEU A 103 -2.04 -7.79 -2.47
N THR A 104 -2.78 -8.62 -3.23
CA THR A 104 -2.60 -10.06 -3.24
C THR A 104 -1.15 -10.43 -3.55
N GLY A 105 -0.52 -11.18 -2.64
CA GLY A 105 0.86 -11.63 -2.78
C GLY A 105 1.91 -10.52 -2.78
N ALA A 106 1.56 -9.30 -2.38
CA ALA A 106 2.51 -8.19 -2.28
C ALA A 106 3.59 -8.46 -1.23
N GLN A 107 4.82 -8.00 -1.47
CA GLN A 107 5.90 -7.99 -0.49
C GLN A 107 5.83 -6.69 0.30
N ALA A 108 5.21 -6.70 1.46
CA ALA A 108 4.91 -5.50 2.25
C ALA A 108 5.54 -5.57 3.66
N SER A 109 6.69 -6.23 3.78
CA SER A 109 7.40 -6.27 5.06
C SER A 109 7.92 -4.89 5.45
N GLY A 110 7.64 -4.48 6.70
CA GLY A 110 8.04 -3.18 7.23
C GLY A 110 7.31 -1.98 6.63
N VAL A 111 6.16 -2.18 5.99
CA VAL A 111 5.33 -1.07 5.48
C VAL A 111 4.67 -0.33 6.63
N GLU A 112 4.65 0.99 6.55
CA GLU A 112 3.90 1.86 7.44
C GLU A 112 2.47 2.08 6.90
N PHE A 113 1.50 1.33 7.43
CA PHE A 113 0.06 1.54 7.21
C PHE A 113 -0.61 2.31 8.34
N PHE A 114 0.16 3.11 9.07
CA PHE A 114 -0.35 3.90 10.19
C PHE A 114 -1.47 4.84 9.71
N ARG A 115 -2.64 4.75 10.35
CA ARG A 115 -3.86 5.52 10.04
C ARG A 115 -4.36 5.41 8.60
N CYS A 116 -4.01 4.36 7.88
CA CYS A 116 -4.53 4.13 6.53
C CYS A 116 -6.02 3.75 6.55
N ASP A 117 -6.74 4.11 5.49
CA ASP A 117 -8.01 3.46 5.16
C ASP A 117 -7.75 2.27 4.24
N LEU A 118 -7.84 1.06 4.79
CA LEU A 118 -7.64 -0.23 4.11
C LEU A 118 -8.97 -1.01 3.99
N SER A 119 -10.11 -0.31 4.08
CA SER A 119 -11.42 -0.96 4.06
C SER A 119 -11.61 -1.78 2.79
N GLY A 120 -11.93 -3.06 2.96
CA GLY A 120 -12.11 -4.00 1.85
C GLY A 120 -10.85 -4.34 1.06
N ALA A 121 -9.67 -3.89 1.49
CA ALA A 121 -8.40 -4.22 0.82
C ALA A 121 -8.10 -5.71 0.88
N ASN A 122 -7.46 -6.24 -0.17
CA ASN A 122 -7.13 -7.64 -0.29
C ASN A 122 -5.64 -7.88 -0.05
N PHE A 123 -5.28 -8.46 1.09
CA PHE A 123 -3.93 -8.84 1.49
C PHE A 123 -3.69 -10.36 1.42
N GLN A 124 -4.51 -11.10 0.69
CA GLN A 124 -4.35 -12.56 0.63
C GLN A 124 -2.94 -12.93 0.15
N HIS A 125 -2.28 -13.83 0.88
CA HIS A 125 -0.92 -14.29 0.61
C HIS A 125 0.17 -13.19 0.60
N ALA A 126 -0.12 -11.99 1.13
CA ALA A 126 0.87 -10.94 1.24
C ALA A 126 1.89 -11.22 2.35
N LEU A 127 3.11 -10.73 2.18
CA LEU A 127 4.16 -10.80 3.20
C LEU A 127 4.16 -9.49 4.00
N LEU A 128 3.56 -9.53 5.21
CA LEU A 128 3.29 -8.37 6.06
C LEU A 128 4.13 -8.37 7.35
N ARG A 129 5.24 -9.11 7.36
CA ARG A 129 6.11 -9.16 8.55
C ARG A 129 6.56 -7.76 8.95
N ASN A 130 6.43 -7.43 10.26
CA ASN A 130 6.79 -6.11 10.78
C ASN A 130 6.03 -4.91 10.14
N ALA A 131 4.90 -5.16 9.48
CA ALA A 131 4.05 -4.08 8.97
C ALA A 131 3.32 -3.39 10.11
N ASN A 132 3.18 -2.07 10.04
CA ASN A 132 2.52 -1.27 11.08
C ASN A 132 1.10 -0.88 10.64
N PHE A 133 0.08 -1.48 11.26
CA PHE A 133 -1.34 -1.19 11.02
C PHE A 133 -1.98 -0.38 12.15
N ARG A 134 -1.22 0.27 13.02
CA ARG A 134 -1.78 1.04 14.15
C ARG A 134 -2.76 2.08 13.64
N ASP A 135 -3.91 2.19 14.32
CA ASP A 135 -5.01 3.10 13.95
C ASP A 135 -5.52 2.93 12.49
N ALA A 136 -5.13 1.87 11.78
CA ALA A 136 -5.61 1.63 10.43
C ALA A 136 -7.07 1.13 10.45
N ARG A 137 -7.86 1.57 9.50
CA ARG A 137 -9.20 1.07 9.25
C ARG A 137 -9.14 -0.13 8.32
N VAL A 138 -9.52 -1.30 8.81
CA VAL A 138 -9.39 -2.58 8.09
C VAL A 138 -10.74 -3.30 7.89
N ASP A 139 -11.86 -2.59 8.00
CA ASP A 139 -13.22 -3.16 7.84
C ASP A 139 -13.32 -3.96 6.53
N GLY A 140 -13.62 -5.26 6.63
CA GLY A 140 -13.78 -6.14 5.48
C GLY A 140 -12.49 -6.45 4.71
N ALA A 141 -11.31 -6.06 5.23
CA ALA A 141 -10.04 -6.45 4.64
C ALA A 141 -9.80 -7.96 4.74
N LYS A 142 -9.10 -8.54 3.77
CA LYS A 142 -8.89 -9.99 3.63
C LYS A 142 -7.42 -10.32 3.85
N PHE A 143 -7.11 -11.16 4.85
CA PHE A 143 -5.74 -11.54 5.22
C PHE A 143 -5.44 -13.05 5.06
N SER A 144 -6.33 -13.83 4.46
CA SER A 144 -6.14 -15.28 4.33
C SER A 144 -4.79 -15.60 3.70
N GLY A 145 -3.99 -16.44 4.36
CA GLY A 145 -2.67 -16.84 3.92
C GLY A 145 -1.58 -15.76 4.00
N ALA A 146 -1.87 -14.59 4.59
CA ALA A 146 -0.86 -13.56 4.80
C ALA A 146 0.13 -13.95 5.92
N ASP A 147 1.41 -13.61 5.75
CA ASP A 147 2.42 -13.70 6.81
C ASP A 147 2.44 -12.39 7.61
N MET A 148 1.84 -12.40 8.80
CA MET A 148 1.73 -11.24 9.69
C MET A 148 2.70 -11.30 10.88
N GLY A 149 3.76 -12.10 10.80
CA GLY A 149 4.73 -12.23 11.88
C GLY A 149 5.26 -10.88 12.34
N ILE A 150 5.21 -10.62 13.66
CA ILE A 150 5.60 -9.35 14.32
C ILE A 150 4.93 -8.08 13.74
N ALA A 151 3.86 -8.20 12.95
CA ALA A 151 3.05 -7.04 12.53
C ALA A 151 2.40 -6.37 13.75
N ILE A 152 2.09 -5.08 13.64
CA ILE A 152 1.53 -4.27 14.72
C ILE A 152 0.09 -3.92 14.38
N LEU A 153 -0.87 -4.51 15.11
CA LEU A 153 -2.31 -4.25 14.99
C LEU A 153 -2.87 -3.51 16.24
N ARG A 154 -2.00 -2.97 17.08
CA ARG A 154 -2.44 -2.21 18.24
C ARG A 154 -3.31 -1.03 17.79
N GLU A 155 -4.37 -0.73 18.57
CA GLU A 155 -5.29 0.39 18.30
C GLU A 155 -6.08 0.23 16.98
N THR A 156 -6.08 -0.97 16.38
CA THR A 156 -6.84 -1.29 15.16
C THR A 156 -8.12 -2.02 15.54
N ASP A 157 -9.27 -1.58 15.02
CA ASP A 157 -10.54 -2.29 15.21
C ASP A 157 -10.60 -3.53 14.30
N LEU A 158 -10.58 -4.71 14.89
CA LEU A 158 -10.62 -6.00 14.19
C LEU A 158 -12.00 -6.66 14.22
N SER A 159 -13.05 -5.96 14.70
CA SER A 159 -14.38 -6.53 14.88
C SER A 159 -15.02 -7.07 13.59
N LYS A 160 -14.63 -6.50 12.44
CA LYS A 160 -15.16 -6.83 11.10
C LYS A 160 -14.09 -7.44 10.18
N VAL A 161 -13.03 -7.98 10.73
CA VAL A 161 -11.93 -8.58 9.97
C VAL A 161 -11.91 -10.09 10.19
N ASP A 162 -11.82 -10.85 9.10
CA ASP A 162 -11.58 -12.28 9.18
C ASP A 162 -10.07 -12.57 9.16
N LEU A 163 -9.56 -13.02 10.31
CA LEU A 163 -8.18 -13.45 10.51
C LEU A 163 -8.07 -14.97 10.65
N SER A 164 -9.11 -15.72 10.24
CA SER A 164 -9.10 -17.17 10.30
C SER A 164 -7.96 -17.75 9.45
N GLY A 165 -7.23 -18.71 10.01
CA GLY A 165 -6.09 -19.33 9.34
C GLY A 165 -4.82 -18.49 9.24
N VAL A 166 -4.81 -17.25 9.80
CA VAL A 166 -3.60 -16.43 9.90
C VAL A 166 -2.84 -16.79 11.18
N ASP A 167 -1.52 -17.00 11.08
CA ASP A 167 -0.69 -17.17 12.28
C ASP A 167 -0.42 -15.80 12.94
N LEU A 168 -1.06 -15.60 14.09
CA LEU A 168 -0.96 -14.38 14.88
C LEU A 168 -0.07 -14.55 16.13
N SER A 169 0.67 -15.65 16.23
CA SER A 169 1.43 -16.02 17.44
C SER A 169 2.46 -14.97 17.86
N THR A 170 3.01 -14.23 16.90
CA THR A 170 4.01 -13.16 17.13
C THR A 170 3.48 -11.76 16.81
N THR A 171 2.23 -11.64 16.38
CA THR A 171 1.60 -10.37 16.01
C THR A 171 1.24 -9.55 17.25
N LEU A 172 1.50 -8.25 17.22
CA LEU A 172 1.16 -7.33 18.33
C LEU A 172 -0.29 -6.90 18.21
N MET A 173 -1.18 -7.62 18.90
CA MET A 173 -2.62 -7.44 18.85
C MET A 173 -3.13 -6.30 19.73
N PRO A 174 -4.35 -5.75 19.48
CA PRO A 174 -5.01 -4.80 20.38
C PRO A 174 -5.19 -5.38 21.78
N PRO A 175 -5.17 -4.54 22.83
CA PRO A 175 -5.47 -4.99 24.17
C PRO A 175 -6.85 -5.67 24.24
N GLY A 176 -6.91 -6.84 24.92
CA GLY A 176 -8.17 -7.60 25.05
C GLY A 176 -8.62 -8.38 23.82
N TYR A 177 -7.85 -8.38 22.74
CA TYR A 177 -8.13 -9.25 21.59
C TYR A 177 -7.95 -10.72 22.02
N ALA A 178 -9.09 -11.43 22.16
CA ALA A 178 -9.06 -12.88 22.29
C ALA A 178 -9.17 -13.47 20.87
N ALA A 179 -8.15 -14.18 20.42
CA ALA A 179 -8.26 -14.97 19.19
C ALA A 179 -9.53 -15.83 19.30
N LYS A 180 -10.50 -15.63 18.41
CA LYS A 180 -11.63 -16.56 18.31
C LYS A 180 -11.02 -17.94 18.18
N SER A 181 -11.21 -18.76 19.21
CA SER A 181 -10.60 -20.07 19.36
C SER A 181 -10.62 -20.79 18.03
N ARG A 182 -9.46 -21.28 17.62
CA ARG A 182 -9.31 -22.15 16.47
C ARG A 182 -10.38 -23.23 16.57
N GLY A 183 -11.39 -23.17 15.70
CA GLY A 183 -12.33 -24.27 15.55
C GLY A 183 -11.52 -25.52 15.22
N ALA A 184 -11.72 -26.55 16.02
CA ALA A 184 -11.18 -27.86 15.84
C ALA A 184 -11.61 -28.48 14.49
#